data_a717a9749ac5f2d124cab22e9780b2dd
#
_entry.id   a717a9749ac5f2d124cab22e9780b2dd
#
_cell.length_a   1.000
_cell.length_b   1.000
_cell.length_c   1.000
_cell.angle_alpha   90.00
_cell.angle_beta   90.00
_cell.angle_gamma   90.00
#
_symmetry.space_group_name_H-M   'P 1'
#
loop_
_entity.id
_entity.type
_entity.pdbx_description
1 polymer ?
#
loop_
_entity_poly.entity_id
_entity_poly.type
_entity_poly.pdbx_seq_one_letter_code
_entity_poly.pdbx_strand_id
1 'polypeptide(L)'
;MTNQSQNLFIVEDNQENAIKLHSFLKARFGTIYNIFTFTNAVQAISNIDKQTSIIVLDYDYFGEEGNQIVGTIKTVNPAIKVIILASNNDIQTEIEAFQNGADNYFLKQRGLKKRLSKSIFDEIKYQANYIKSRYSVNQAIVFLILLIATIAIIVVLGMKYL
;
A
#
# COMPACT_ATOMS: atom_id res chain seq x y z
N MET A 1 9.06 -18.97 -0.13
CA MET A 1 8.28 -17.81 -0.63
C MET A 1 9.24 -16.66 -0.69
N THR A 2 9.61 -16.22 -1.88
CA THR A 2 10.45 -15.03 -2.07
C THR A 2 9.68 -13.83 -1.53
N ASN A 3 10.23 -13.21 -0.50
CA ASN A 3 9.74 -11.96 0.04
C ASN A 3 10.00 -10.88 -1.03
N GLN A 4 9.09 -10.74 -1.99
CA GLN A 4 9.22 -9.71 -3.02
C GLN A 4 9.01 -8.36 -2.33
N SER A 5 10.07 -7.55 -2.33
CA SER A 5 10.00 -6.17 -1.82
C SER A 5 8.91 -5.43 -2.58
N GLN A 6 8.05 -4.73 -1.85
CA GLN A 6 7.01 -3.90 -2.46
C GLN A 6 7.61 -2.58 -2.96
N ASN A 7 6.93 -1.95 -3.90
CA ASN A 7 7.36 -0.69 -4.49
C ASN A 7 6.64 0.49 -3.84
N LEU A 8 7.41 1.52 -3.49
CA LEU A 8 6.92 2.82 -3.04
C LEU A 8 7.34 3.87 -4.07
N PHE A 9 6.39 4.58 -4.63
CA PHE A 9 6.64 5.62 -5.61
C PHE A 9 6.55 7.01 -4.96
N ILE A 10 7.43 7.90 -5.38
CA ILE A 10 7.41 9.32 -5.06
C ILE A 10 7.19 10.05 -6.39
N VAL A 11 6.17 10.90 -6.45
CA VAL A 11 5.89 11.76 -7.61
C VAL A 11 6.06 13.21 -7.16
N GLU A 12 7.16 13.82 -7.58
CA GLU A 12 7.59 15.16 -7.18
C GLU A 12 8.39 15.77 -8.33
N ASP A 13 7.95 16.91 -8.86
CA ASP A 13 8.60 17.60 -9.99
C ASP A 13 9.87 18.35 -9.59
N ASN A 14 9.89 18.87 -8.35
CA ASN A 14 11.05 19.57 -7.83
C ASN A 14 12.14 18.56 -7.44
N GLN A 15 13.23 18.55 -8.19
CA GLN A 15 14.33 17.61 -8.01
C GLN A 15 14.95 17.65 -6.61
N GLU A 16 15.07 18.84 -5.99
CA GLU A 16 15.64 18.96 -4.65
C GLU A 16 14.73 18.33 -3.58
N ASN A 17 13.42 18.57 -3.67
CA ASN A 17 12.43 17.97 -2.78
C ASN A 17 12.37 16.46 -2.98
N ALA A 18 12.38 16.01 -4.22
CA ALA A 18 12.40 14.61 -4.60
C ALA A 18 13.59 13.85 -3.97
N ILE A 19 14.80 14.41 -4.06
CA ILE A 19 16.02 13.83 -3.45
C ILE A 19 15.89 13.79 -1.92
N LYS A 20 15.42 14.88 -1.29
CA LYS A 20 15.25 14.95 0.17
C LYS A 20 14.24 13.92 0.68
N LEU A 21 13.10 13.79 -0.03
CA LEU A 21 12.05 12.84 0.33
C LEU A 21 12.50 11.40 0.09
N HIS A 22 13.12 11.13 -1.06
CA HIS A 22 13.69 9.82 -1.38
C HIS A 22 14.71 9.38 -0.33
N SER A 23 15.69 10.23 -0.02
CA SER A 23 16.72 9.92 0.98
C SER A 23 16.13 9.65 2.36
N PHE A 24 15.13 10.44 2.76
CA PHE A 24 14.43 10.24 4.02
C PHE A 24 13.69 8.89 4.07
N LEU A 25 12.93 8.57 3.03
CA LEU A 25 12.16 7.32 2.96
C LEU A 25 13.08 6.12 2.81
N LYS A 26 14.15 6.22 2.01
CA LYS A 26 15.14 5.16 1.83
C LYS A 26 15.88 4.82 3.12
N ALA A 27 16.28 5.80 3.89
CA ALA A 27 16.93 5.56 5.18
C ALA A 27 16.01 4.84 6.18
N ARG A 28 14.69 5.00 6.08
CA ARG A 28 13.73 4.47 7.05
C ARG A 28 13.04 3.18 6.59
N PHE A 29 12.79 3.04 5.30
CA PHE A 29 11.97 1.97 4.74
C PHE A 29 12.65 1.21 3.59
N GLY A 30 13.89 1.52 3.24
CA GLY A 30 14.60 0.93 2.10
C GLY A 30 14.91 -0.56 2.24
N THR A 31 14.74 -1.14 3.43
CA THR A 31 14.81 -2.60 3.65
C THR A 31 13.48 -3.32 3.38
N ILE A 32 12.38 -2.57 3.29
CA ILE A 32 11.02 -3.09 3.10
C ILE A 32 10.51 -2.77 1.71
N TYR A 33 10.78 -1.53 1.23
CA TYR A 33 10.32 -1.02 -0.06
C TYR A 33 11.47 -0.74 -1.01
N ASN A 34 11.27 -1.07 -2.29
CA ASN A 34 12.01 -0.45 -3.39
C ASN A 34 11.41 0.94 -3.62
N ILE A 35 12.21 1.99 -3.53
CA ILE A 35 11.72 3.36 -3.62
C ILE A 35 12.13 3.94 -4.96
N PHE A 36 11.13 4.36 -5.73
CA PHE A 36 11.30 4.99 -7.04
C PHE A 36 10.80 6.41 -7.01
N THR A 37 11.44 7.29 -7.78
CA THR A 37 11.07 8.69 -7.87
C THR A 37 10.76 9.04 -9.32
N PHE A 38 9.65 9.72 -9.54
CA PHE A 38 9.16 10.16 -10.84
C PHE A 38 8.93 11.67 -10.79
N THR A 39 9.26 12.35 -11.87
CA THR A 39 9.04 13.79 -12.00
C THR A 39 7.67 14.13 -12.59
N ASN A 40 6.94 13.13 -13.11
CA ASN A 40 5.58 13.33 -13.57
C ASN A 40 4.70 12.09 -13.30
N ALA A 41 3.39 12.34 -13.19
CA ALA A 41 2.41 11.32 -12.84
C ALA A 41 2.22 10.27 -13.94
N VAL A 42 2.33 10.64 -15.22
CA VAL A 42 2.14 9.71 -16.35
C VAL A 42 3.19 8.61 -16.31
N GLN A 43 4.45 8.98 -16.06
CA GLN A 43 5.53 8.01 -15.89
C GLN A 43 5.29 7.11 -14.69
N ALA A 44 4.89 7.69 -13.54
CA ALA A 44 4.59 6.90 -12.35
C ALA A 44 3.47 5.89 -12.61
N ILE A 45 2.36 6.33 -13.20
CA ILE A 45 1.20 5.47 -13.52
C ILE A 45 1.58 4.36 -14.49
N SER A 46 2.39 4.66 -15.52
CA SER A 46 2.85 3.67 -16.52
C SER A 46 3.77 2.59 -15.91
N ASN A 47 4.35 2.86 -14.76
CA ASN A 47 5.23 1.92 -14.04
C ASN A 47 4.52 1.18 -12.89
N ILE A 48 3.22 1.42 -12.69
CA ILE A 48 2.45 0.67 -11.68
C ILE A 48 2.40 -0.80 -12.05
N ASP A 49 2.79 -1.62 -11.10
CA ASP A 49 2.75 -3.09 -11.19
C ASP A 49 2.05 -3.72 -9.97
N LYS A 50 2.04 -5.04 -9.90
CA LYS A 50 1.46 -5.79 -8.77
C LYS A 50 2.21 -5.61 -7.44
N GLN A 51 3.43 -5.09 -7.49
CA GLN A 51 4.26 -4.84 -6.30
C GLN A 51 4.11 -3.41 -5.81
N THR A 52 3.52 -2.51 -6.60
CA THR A 52 3.29 -1.12 -6.22
C THR A 52 2.21 -1.04 -5.15
N SER A 53 2.60 -0.60 -3.96
CA SER A 53 1.71 -0.57 -2.80
C SER A 53 1.44 0.83 -2.24
N ILE A 54 2.38 1.76 -2.42
CA ILE A 54 2.27 3.12 -1.92
C ILE A 54 2.71 4.10 -3.00
N ILE A 55 1.95 5.17 -3.18
CA ILE A 55 2.34 6.34 -3.98
C ILE A 55 2.23 7.58 -3.11
N VAL A 56 3.34 8.30 -2.97
CA VAL A 56 3.40 9.63 -2.34
C VAL A 56 3.40 10.66 -3.46
N LEU A 57 2.34 11.45 -3.54
CA LEU A 57 2.09 12.42 -4.62
C LEU A 57 2.23 13.85 -4.09
N ASP A 58 3.12 14.64 -4.69
CA ASP A 58 3.15 16.09 -4.47
C ASP A 58 1.99 16.73 -5.24
N TYR A 59 1.06 17.32 -4.49
CA TYR A 59 -0.15 17.91 -5.07
C TYR A 59 0.09 19.30 -5.65
N ASP A 60 1.05 20.05 -5.13
CA ASP A 60 1.25 21.46 -5.52
C ASP A 60 1.61 21.62 -7.01
N TYR A 61 2.24 20.60 -7.58
CA TYR A 61 2.59 20.59 -8.99
C TYR A 61 1.39 20.32 -9.91
N PHE A 62 0.43 19.50 -9.46
CA PHE A 62 -0.66 19.03 -10.32
C PHE A 62 -1.92 19.88 -10.19
N GLY A 63 -2.04 20.73 -9.15
CA GLY A 63 -3.23 21.54 -8.92
C GLY A 63 -4.53 20.71 -9.00
N GLU A 64 -5.52 21.22 -9.75
CA GLU A 64 -6.81 20.52 -9.92
C GLU A 64 -6.69 19.18 -10.64
N GLU A 65 -5.66 18.96 -11.47
CA GLU A 65 -5.41 17.69 -12.14
C GLU A 65 -4.98 16.60 -11.14
N GLY A 66 -4.49 16.99 -9.96
CA GLY A 66 -4.06 16.05 -8.92
C GLY A 66 -5.17 15.08 -8.50
N ASN A 67 -6.41 15.54 -8.45
CA ASN A 67 -7.57 14.71 -8.13
C ASN A 67 -7.84 13.65 -9.21
N GLN A 68 -7.70 14.00 -10.49
CA GLN A 68 -7.84 13.07 -11.61
C GLN A 68 -6.72 12.02 -11.61
N ILE A 69 -5.51 12.42 -11.22
CA ILE A 69 -4.36 11.52 -11.07
C ILE A 69 -4.65 10.47 -9.98
N VAL A 70 -5.18 10.89 -8.83
CA VAL A 70 -5.58 9.96 -7.75
C VAL A 70 -6.62 8.96 -8.24
N GLY A 71 -7.68 9.42 -8.90
CA GLY A 71 -8.72 8.58 -9.48
C GLY A 71 -8.15 7.58 -10.49
N THR A 72 -7.21 8.02 -11.34
CA THR A 72 -6.54 7.15 -12.33
C THR A 72 -5.70 6.07 -11.64
N ILE A 73 -4.91 6.42 -10.61
CA ILE A 73 -4.14 5.45 -9.83
C ILE A 73 -5.07 4.39 -9.22
N LYS A 74 -6.18 4.81 -8.63
CA LYS A 74 -7.16 3.91 -8.01
C LYS A 74 -7.91 3.04 -9.03
N THR A 75 -8.09 3.52 -10.25
CA THR A 75 -8.64 2.72 -11.35
C THR A 75 -7.68 1.63 -11.81
N VAL A 76 -6.38 1.95 -11.91
CA VAL A 76 -5.33 0.97 -12.27
C VAL A 76 -5.17 -0.10 -11.20
N ASN A 77 -5.09 0.32 -9.93
CA ASN A 77 -4.99 -0.59 -8.79
C ASN A 77 -5.59 0.03 -7.52
N PRO A 78 -6.80 -0.35 -7.13
CA PRO A 78 -7.49 0.23 -5.95
C PRO A 78 -6.80 -0.10 -4.62
N ALA A 79 -5.91 -1.10 -4.58
CA ALA A 79 -5.18 -1.47 -3.36
C ALA A 79 -3.98 -0.55 -3.07
N ILE A 80 -3.55 0.29 -4.03
CA ILE A 80 -2.45 1.22 -3.81
C ILE A 80 -2.87 2.29 -2.79
N LYS A 81 -2.06 2.47 -1.76
CA LYS A 81 -2.21 3.57 -0.82
C LYS A 81 -1.68 4.86 -1.42
N VAL A 82 -2.56 5.84 -1.63
CA VAL A 82 -2.21 7.15 -2.17
C VAL A 82 -2.12 8.17 -1.04
N ILE A 83 -0.93 8.76 -0.86
CA ILE A 83 -0.63 9.78 0.14
C ILE A 83 -0.33 11.08 -0.57
N ILE A 84 -1.13 12.11 -0.31
CA ILE A 84 -0.95 13.44 -0.89
C ILE A 84 -0.11 14.32 0.04
N LEU A 85 0.81 15.08 -0.53
CA LEU A 85 1.56 16.14 0.12
C LEU A 85 1.17 17.48 -0.53
N ALA A 86 0.68 18.44 0.26
CA ALA A 86 0.25 19.74 -0.23
C ALA A 86 0.79 20.89 0.63
N SER A 87 1.06 22.05 0.05
CA SER A 87 1.49 23.26 0.78
C SER A 87 0.31 24.06 1.31
N ASN A 88 -0.83 24.04 0.60
CA ASN A 88 -2.01 24.81 0.93
C ASN A 88 -3.01 24.00 1.74
N ASN A 89 -3.59 24.65 2.75
CA ASN A 89 -4.66 24.09 3.57
C ASN A 89 -6.01 24.49 2.96
N ASP A 90 -6.34 23.95 1.81
CA ASP A 90 -7.64 24.13 1.18
C ASP A 90 -8.53 22.92 1.46
N ILE A 91 -9.58 23.14 2.26
CA ILE A 91 -10.50 22.09 2.70
C ILE A 91 -11.23 21.47 1.51
N GLN A 92 -11.58 22.27 0.50
CA GLN A 92 -12.28 21.76 -0.68
C GLN A 92 -11.40 20.78 -1.46
N THR A 93 -10.15 21.15 -1.69
CA THR A 93 -9.14 20.30 -2.33
C THR A 93 -8.91 19.01 -1.54
N GLU A 94 -8.85 19.07 -0.22
CA GLU A 94 -8.70 17.88 0.63
C GLU A 94 -9.90 16.94 0.50
N ILE A 95 -11.13 17.47 0.54
CA ILE A 95 -12.36 16.68 0.37
C ILE A 95 -12.37 15.99 -0.99
N GLU A 96 -12.09 16.72 -2.06
CA GLU A 96 -12.04 16.18 -3.42
C GLU A 96 -10.97 15.10 -3.56
N ALA A 97 -9.80 15.27 -2.96
CA ALA A 97 -8.75 14.26 -2.95
C ALA A 97 -9.24 12.94 -2.32
N PHE A 98 -9.92 13.00 -1.17
CA PHE A 98 -10.50 11.82 -0.52
C PHE A 98 -11.63 11.20 -1.35
N GLN A 99 -12.48 12.00 -1.99
CA GLN A 99 -13.54 11.51 -2.87
C GLN A 99 -12.99 10.75 -4.08
N ASN A 100 -11.81 11.16 -4.58
CA ASN A 100 -11.09 10.46 -5.66
C ASN A 100 -10.24 9.29 -5.18
N GLY A 101 -10.23 9.00 -3.87
CA GLY A 101 -9.63 7.82 -3.30
C GLY A 101 -8.26 8.01 -2.67
N ALA A 102 -7.84 9.25 -2.36
CA ALA A 102 -6.65 9.45 -1.52
C ALA A 102 -6.86 8.83 -0.14
N ASP A 103 -5.84 8.17 0.39
CA ASP A 103 -5.89 7.54 1.71
C ASP A 103 -5.41 8.49 2.81
N ASN A 104 -4.53 9.41 2.47
CA ASN A 104 -4.03 10.45 3.36
C ASN A 104 -3.76 11.76 2.61
N TYR A 105 -3.99 12.87 3.30
CA TYR A 105 -3.64 14.21 2.86
C TYR A 105 -2.80 14.89 3.95
N PHE A 106 -1.58 15.29 3.64
CA PHE A 106 -0.65 15.89 4.59
C PHE A 106 -0.14 17.24 4.11
N LEU A 107 -0.28 18.26 4.95
CA LEU A 107 0.34 19.55 4.69
C LEU A 107 1.86 19.46 4.85
N LYS A 108 2.59 20.10 3.94
CA LYS A 108 4.06 20.25 3.95
C LYS A 108 4.51 21.26 5.02
N GLN A 109 4.26 20.92 6.28
CA GLN A 109 4.59 21.73 7.44
C GLN A 109 5.37 20.93 8.49
N ARG A 110 5.73 21.60 9.60
CA ARG A 110 6.45 20.95 10.71
C ARG A 110 5.75 19.65 11.12
N GLY A 111 6.52 18.57 11.20
CA GLY A 111 6.02 17.24 11.56
C GLY A 111 5.56 16.37 10.40
N LEU A 112 5.63 16.84 9.13
CA LEU A 112 5.29 16.03 7.95
C LEU A 112 5.99 14.67 7.96
N LYS A 113 7.31 14.64 8.15
CA LYS A 113 8.09 13.38 8.15
C LYS A 113 7.58 12.37 9.18
N LYS A 114 7.14 12.84 10.36
CA LYS A 114 6.56 11.98 11.40
C LYS A 114 5.20 11.40 10.97
N ARG A 115 4.30 12.25 10.41
CA ARG A 115 2.97 11.80 9.93
C ARG A 115 3.10 10.82 8.77
N LEU A 116 3.94 11.14 7.80
CA LEU A 116 4.22 10.28 6.65
C LEU A 116 4.79 8.92 7.09
N SER A 117 5.79 8.92 7.98
CA SER A 117 6.33 7.69 8.53
C SER A 117 5.27 6.85 9.25
N LYS A 118 4.42 7.49 10.05
CA LYS A 118 3.34 6.78 10.75
C LYS A 118 2.38 6.13 9.75
N SER A 119 1.94 6.86 8.73
CA SER A 119 1.03 6.34 7.71
C SER A 119 1.61 5.13 6.97
N ILE A 120 2.90 5.17 6.61
CA ILE A 120 3.58 4.04 5.96
C ILE A 120 3.72 2.86 6.93
N PHE A 121 4.04 3.10 8.20
CA PHE A 121 4.09 2.05 9.22
C PHE A 121 2.74 1.38 9.46
N ASP A 122 1.67 2.16 9.50
CA ASP A 122 0.32 1.62 9.68
C ASP A 122 -0.06 0.71 8.51
N GLU A 123 0.35 1.05 7.28
CA GLU A 123 0.18 0.21 6.10
C GLU A 123 0.95 -1.12 6.20
N ILE A 124 2.21 -1.07 6.63
CA ILE A 124 3.02 -2.29 6.84
C ILE A 124 2.33 -3.22 7.86
N LYS A 125 1.84 -2.66 8.98
CA LYS A 125 1.11 -3.44 9.99
C LYS A 125 -0.18 -4.04 9.45
N TYR A 126 -0.94 -3.27 8.69
CA TYR A 126 -2.17 -3.75 8.08
C TYR A 126 -1.91 -4.96 7.18
N GLN A 127 -0.94 -4.85 6.29
CA GLN A 127 -0.56 -5.93 5.39
C GLN A 127 -0.03 -7.16 6.13
N ALA A 128 0.82 -6.98 7.15
CA ALA A 128 1.32 -8.06 7.98
C ALA A 128 0.18 -8.81 8.71
N ASN A 129 -0.77 -8.08 9.28
CA ASN A 129 -1.93 -8.66 9.97
C ASN A 129 -2.87 -9.39 8.99
N TYR A 130 -3.07 -8.83 7.79
CA TYR A 130 -3.88 -9.46 6.75
C TYR A 130 -3.29 -10.81 6.31
N ILE A 131 -1.97 -10.87 6.09
CA ILE A 131 -1.28 -12.11 5.73
C ILE A 131 -1.40 -13.13 6.87
N LYS A 132 -1.16 -12.70 8.13
CA LYS A 132 -1.26 -13.57 9.30
C LYS A 132 -2.67 -14.15 9.47
N SER A 133 -3.71 -13.34 9.30
CA SER A 133 -5.11 -13.76 9.37
C SER A 133 -5.43 -14.82 8.29
N ARG A 134 -5.05 -14.57 7.04
CA ARG A 134 -5.25 -15.55 5.95
C ARG A 134 -4.51 -16.86 6.19
N TYR A 135 -3.29 -16.79 6.69
CA TYR A 135 -2.52 -17.99 6.99
C TYR A 135 -3.17 -18.82 8.10
N SER A 136 -3.65 -18.19 9.16
CA SER A 136 -4.37 -18.85 10.25
C SER A 136 -5.65 -19.53 9.78
N VAL A 137 -6.45 -18.88 8.93
CA VAL A 137 -7.67 -19.48 8.36
C VAL A 137 -7.34 -20.69 7.48
N ASN A 138 -6.33 -20.59 6.64
CA ASN A 138 -5.91 -21.72 5.79
C ASN A 138 -5.43 -22.91 6.60
N GLN A 139 -4.70 -22.70 7.69
CA GLN A 139 -4.31 -23.78 8.61
C GLN A 139 -5.53 -24.45 9.24
N ALA A 140 -6.50 -23.68 9.73
CA ALA A 140 -7.71 -24.23 10.32
C ALA A 140 -8.49 -25.11 9.32
N ILE A 141 -8.59 -24.69 8.06
CA ILE A 141 -9.23 -25.47 7.00
C ILE A 141 -8.47 -26.77 6.76
N VAL A 142 -7.14 -26.73 6.67
CA VAL A 142 -6.32 -27.94 6.49
C VAL A 142 -6.51 -28.92 7.66
N PHE A 143 -6.50 -28.43 8.91
CA PHE A 143 -6.79 -29.27 10.08
C PHE A 143 -8.17 -29.90 10.03
N LEU A 144 -9.18 -29.13 9.62
CA LEU A 144 -10.56 -29.67 9.49
C LEU A 144 -10.64 -30.77 8.43
N ILE A 145 -10.01 -30.59 7.27
CA ILE A 145 -9.97 -31.61 6.21
C ILE A 145 -9.28 -32.89 6.70
N LEU A 146 -8.14 -32.77 7.39
CA LEU A 146 -7.42 -33.90 7.95
C LEU A 146 -8.27 -34.65 9.01
N LEU A 147 -8.97 -33.90 9.85
CA LEU A 147 -9.88 -34.49 10.85
C LEU A 147 -11.01 -35.29 10.20
N ILE A 148 -11.65 -34.74 9.16
CA ILE A 148 -12.70 -35.42 8.41
C ILE A 148 -12.17 -36.70 7.73
N ALA A 149 -10.97 -36.60 7.12
CA ALA A 149 -10.34 -37.73 6.47
C ALA A 149 -10.01 -38.85 7.47
N THR A 150 -9.51 -38.52 8.67
CA THR A 150 -9.22 -39.53 9.72
C THR A 150 -10.49 -40.21 10.23
N ILE A 151 -11.57 -39.45 10.43
CA ILE A 151 -12.87 -40.02 10.84
C ILE A 151 -13.41 -40.97 9.76
N ALA A 152 -13.33 -40.58 8.47
CA ALA A 152 -13.78 -41.43 7.37
C ALA A 152 -13.00 -42.75 7.30
N ILE A 153 -11.68 -42.71 7.51
CA ILE A 153 -10.85 -43.93 7.55
C ILE A 153 -11.27 -44.85 8.71
N ILE A 154 -11.48 -44.29 9.89
CA ILE A 154 -11.91 -45.05 11.07
C ILE A 154 -13.26 -45.74 10.81
N VAL A 155 -14.23 -45.04 10.24
CA VAL A 155 -15.54 -45.58 9.89
C VAL A 155 -15.42 -46.74 8.88
N VAL A 156 -14.65 -46.54 7.81
CA VAL A 156 -14.45 -47.58 6.77
C VAL A 156 -13.77 -48.82 7.35
N LEU A 157 -12.76 -48.63 8.20
CA LEU A 157 -12.10 -49.77 8.86
C LEU A 157 -13.03 -50.47 9.85
N GLY A 158 -13.82 -49.71 10.63
CA GLY A 158 -14.81 -50.29 11.55
C GLY A 158 -15.86 -51.11 10.83
N MET A 159 -16.35 -50.67 9.66
CA MET A 159 -17.31 -51.43 8.83
C MET A 159 -16.71 -52.70 8.20
N LYS A 160 -15.39 -52.79 8.06
CA LYS A 160 -14.71 -53.97 7.49
C LYS A 160 -14.47 -55.07 8.52
N TYR A 161 -14.50 -54.75 9.81
CA TYR A 161 -14.21 -55.68 10.92
C TYR A 161 -15.46 -56.01 11.76
N LEU A 162 -16.65 -55.50 11.39
CA LEU A 162 -17.97 -55.93 11.86
C LEU A 162 -18.62 -56.88 10.83
#